data_2d503ce4515da285e823b661aec7b27b
#
_entry.id   2d503ce4515da285e823b661aec7b27b
#
_cell.length_a   1.000
_cell.length_b   1.000
_cell.length_c   1.000
_cell.angle_alpha   90.00
_cell.angle_beta   90.00
_cell.angle_gamma   90.00
#
_symmetry.space_group_name_H-M   'P 1'
#
loop_
_entity.id
_entity.type
_entity.pdbx_description
1 polymer ?
#
loop_
_entity_poly.entity_id
_entity_poly.type
_entity_poly.pdbx_seq_one_letter_code
_entity_poly.pdbx_strand_id
1 'polypeptide(L)'
;LNETIAKEYLEQFTYPWEALKGIGEFIKKLGPTLDPEKFEKRGEDIWVAKSAKVAPTACLNGPLIIDEEAEIRHCAFVRGSAIVGKGSVVGNSTELKNDIIFNSVQVPHYNYVGDSILGYKSHMGAGSITSNVKSDKTLVVVKDKTTGEEIETGLKKFGAMLGDFVEVGCNSVLNPGTVIGSHSNVYPLSMVRGVVPANSIYKNKNEIVEKQ
;
A
#
# COMPACT_ATOMS: atom_id res chain seq x y z
N LEU A 1 9.10 -10.62 5.18
CA LEU A 1 7.70 -10.74 4.75
C LEU A 1 6.78 -11.49 5.75
N ASN A 2 7.10 -11.51 7.06
CA ASN A 2 6.29 -12.27 8.03
C ASN A 2 5.00 -11.54 8.48
N GLU A 3 4.87 -10.28 8.14
CA GLU A 3 3.81 -9.38 8.59
C GLU A 3 2.72 -9.16 7.52
N THR A 4 2.40 -10.21 6.77
CA THR A 4 1.32 -10.21 5.78
C THR A 4 0.88 -11.64 5.44
N ILE A 5 -0.41 -11.83 5.21
CA ILE A 5 -0.95 -13.10 4.68
C ILE A 5 -0.56 -13.34 3.21
N ALA A 6 -0.03 -12.31 2.53
CA ALA A 6 0.42 -12.39 1.14
C ALA A 6 1.89 -12.82 1.00
N LYS A 7 2.55 -13.29 2.08
CA LYS A 7 3.97 -13.66 2.08
C LYS A 7 4.34 -14.57 0.92
N GLU A 8 3.72 -15.75 0.83
CA GLU A 8 4.04 -16.76 -0.19
C GLU A 8 3.81 -16.25 -1.62
N TYR A 9 2.88 -15.32 -1.80
CA TYR A 9 2.65 -14.67 -3.08
C TYR A 9 3.77 -13.69 -3.43
N LEU A 10 4.17 -12.85 -2.48
CA LEU A 10 5.21 -11.85 -2.70
C LEU A 10 6.60 -12.46 -2.88
N GLU A 11 6.89 -13.59 -2.24
CA GLU A 11 8.18 -14.31 -2.38
C GLU A 11 8.42 -14.90 -3.78
N GLN A 12 7.40 -14.91 -4.65
CA GLN A 12 7.53 -15.38 -6.03
C GLN A 12 8.18 -14.34 -6.97
N PHE A 13 8.33 -13.10 -6.53
CA PHE A 13 8.78 -11.98 -7.35
C PHE A 13 10.15 -11.46 -6.93
N THR A 14 10.91 -10.99 -7.91
CA THR A 14 12.18 -10.31 -7.66
C THR A 14 11.96 -8.90 -7.12
N TYR A 15 11.01 -8.19 -7.72
CA TYR A 15 10.63 -6.85 -7.31
C TYR A 15 9.18 -6.82 -6.82
N PRO A 16 8.87 -6.10 -5.72
CA PRO A 16 7.54 -6.11 -5.14
C PRO A 16 6.45 -5.62 -6.09
N TRP A 17 6.74 -4.68 -6.98
CA TRP A 17 5.75 -4.17 -7.95
C TRP A 17 5.30 -5.18 -9.00
N GLU A 18 6.04 -6.25 -9.23
CA GLU A 18 5.65 -7.32 -10.14
C GLU A 18 4.37 -8.03 -9.65
N ALA A 19 4.14 -8.06 -8.34
CA ALA A 19 2.94 -8.61 -7.72
C ALA A 19 1.66 -7.86 -8.08
N LEU A 20 1.74 -6.58 -8.44
CA LEU A 20 0.56 -5.72 -8.65
C LEU A 20 -0.42 -6.26 -9.68
N LYS A 21 0.06 -6.96 -10.71
CA LYS A 21 -0.78 -7.50 -11.80
C LYS A 21 -1.68 -8.65 -11.34
N GLY A 22 -1.30 -9.38 -10.29
CA GLY A 22 -1.95 -10.63 -9.89
C GLY A 22 -2.68 -10.55 -8.55
N ILE A 23 -2.74 -9.41 -7.88
CA ILE A 23 -3.34 -9.29 -6.53
C ILE A 23 -4.79 -9.81 -6.52
N GLY A 24 -5.61 -9.42 -7.48
CA GLY A 24 -7.01 -9.84 -7.52
C GLY A 24 -7.17 -11.37 -7.65
N GLU A 25 -6.42 -12.00 -8.55
CA GLU A 25 -6.45 -13.45 -8.73
C GLU A 25 -5.88 -14.19 -7.52
N PHE A 26 -4.86 -13.63 -6.88
CA PHE A 26 -4.35 -14.18 -5.61
C PHE A 26 -5.41 -14.16 -4.50
N ILE A 27 -6.13 -13.04 -4.34
CA ILE A 27 -7.22 -12.91 -3.36
C ILE A 27 -8.31 -13.95 -3.61
N LYS A 28 -8.74 -14.14 -4.86
CA LYS A 28 -9.75 -15.14 -5.23
C LYS A 28 -9.32 -16.57 -4.91
N LYS A 29 -8.02 -16.87 -5.00
CA LYS A 29 -7.45 -18.17 -4.63
C LYS A 29 -7.32 -18.33 -3.12
N LEU A 30 -6.84 -17.32 -2.42
CA LEU A 30 -6.59 -17.35 -0.98
C LEU A 30 -7.88 -17.31 -0.18
N GLY A 31 -8.82 -16.45 -0.55
CA GLY A 31 -10.02 -16.19 0.21
C GLY A 31 -10.82 -17.45 0.60
N PRO A 32 -11.10 -18.39 -0.33
CA PRO A 32 -11.81 -19.64 0.00
C PRO A 32 -11.06 -20.57 0.95
N THR A 33 -9.76 -20.37 1.16
CA THR A 33 -8.91 -21.20 2.05
C THR A 33 -8.79 -20.63 3.46
N LEU A 34 -9.28 -19.40 3.68
CA LEU A 34 -9.25 -18.77 4.99
C LEU A 34 -10.12 -19.52 5.98
N ASP A 35 -9.69 -19.56 7.25
CA ASP A 35 -10.38 -20.25 8.33
C ASP A 35 -11.80 -19.68 8.52
N PRO A 36 -12.88 -20.46 8.30
CA PRO A 36 -14.25 -19.98 8.43
C PRO A 36 -14.63 -19.65 9.88
N GLU A 37 -13.87 -20.13 10.88
CA GLU A 37 -14.06 -19.73 12.27
C GLU A 37 -13.60 -18.28 12.51
N LYS A 38 -12.68 -17.78 11.70
CA LYS A 38 -12.11 -16.44 11.81
C LYS A 38 -12.64 -15.46 10.77
N PHE A 39 -12.95 -15.93 9.58
CA PHE A 39 -13.38 -15.10 8.45
C PHE A 39 -14.80 -15.41 8.01
N GLU A 40 -15.48 -14.41 7.52
CA GLU A 40 -16.78 -14.55 6.87
C GLU A 40 -16.74 -13.97 5.45
N LYS A 41 -17.49 -14.57 4.55
CA LYS A 41 -17.68 -14.05 3.18
C LYS A 41 -18.84 -13.06 3.19
N ARG A 42 -18.57 -11.76 2.97
CA ARG A 42 -19.58 -10.68 2.97
C ARG A 42 -20.08 -10.29 1.58
N GLY A 43 -19.53 -10.85 0.52
CA GLY A 43 -19.92 -10.54 -0.87
C GLY A 43 -19.16 -11.37 -1.87
N GLU A 44 -19.29 -11.01 -3.15
CA GLU A 44 -18.52 -11.66 -4.21
C GLU A 44 -17.03 -11.34 -4.02
N ASP A 45 -16.25 -12.39 -3.76
CA ASP A 45 -14.80 -12.30 -3.48
C ASP A 45 -14.42 -11.30 -2.37
N ILE A 46 -15.27 -11.17 -1.34
CA ILE A 46 -15.00 -10.33 -0.17
C ILE A 46 -14.97 -11.19 1.09
N TRP A 47 -13.80 -11.29 1.72
CA TRP A 47 -13.59 -11.99 2.99
C TRP A 47 -13.17 -11.00 4.07
N VAL A 48 -13.87 -11.05 5.19
CA VAL A 48 -13.64 -10.12 6.31
C VAL A 48 -13.47 -10.91 7.59
N ALA A 49 -12.41 -10.64 8.32
CA ALA A 49 -12.24 -11.25 9.64
C ALA A 49 -13.36 -10.81 10.60
N LYS A 50 -13.88 -11.75 11.38
CA LYS A 50 -14.98 -11.49 12.35
C LYS A 50 -14.56 -10.49 13.43
N SER A 51 -13.27 -10.37 13.71
CA SER A 51 -12.69 -9.39 14.64
C SER A 51 -12.47 -8.01 14.03
N ALA A 52 -12.57 -7.87 12.69
CA ALA A 52 -12.40 -6.59 12.02
C ALA A 52 -13.60 -5.65 12.27
N LYS A 53 -13.31 -4.36 12.37
CA LYS A 53 -14.32 -3.32 12.56
C LYS A 53 -14.54 -2.59 11.24
N VAL A 54 -15.73 -2.74 10.67
CA VAL A 54 -16.10 -2.07 9.42
C VAL A 54 -17.25 -1.12 9.67
N ALA A 55 -17.01 0.17 9.44
CA ALA A 55 -18.04 1.20 9.57
C ALA A 55 -19.18 0.99 8.55
N PRO A 56 -20.44 1.20 8.92
CA PRO A 56 -21.59 0.96 8.03
C PRO A 56 -21.62 1.86 6.79
N THR A 57 -20.87 2.96 6.80
CA THR A 57 -20.74 3.88 5.67
C THR A 57 -19.53 3.59 4.78
N ALA A 58 -18.74 2.57 5.08
CA ALA A 58 -17.65 2.12 4.20
C ALA A 58 -18.23 1.39 2.98
N CYS A 59 -17.67 1.65 1.80
CA CYS A 59 -18.02 0.97 0.56
C CYS A 59 -16.91 -0.04 0.21
N LEU A 60 -17.29 -1.32 0.15
CA LEU A 60 -16.35 -2.41 -0.09
C LEU A 60 -16.70 -3.13 -1.39
N ASN A 61 -15.75 -3.19 -2.33
CA ASN A 61 -15.83 -4.01 -3.53
C ASN A 61 -14.75 -5.08 -3.51
N GLY A 62 -15.09 -6.26 -4.03
CA GLY A 62 -14.14 -7.37 -4.21
C GLY A 62 -13.28 -7.23 -5.49
N PRO A 63 -12.24 -8.07 -5.64
CA PRO A 63 -11.72 -9.01 -4.64
C PRO A 63 -11.08 -8.30 -3.43
N LEU A 64 -11.37 -8.77 -2.21
CA LEU A 64 -10.94 -8.08 -0.99
C LEU A 64 -10.75 -9.08 0.17
N ILE A 65 -9.67 -8.92 0.91
CA ILE A 65 -9.49 -9.55 2.22
C ILE A 65 -9.24 -8.44 3.25
N ILE A 66 -10.01 -8.45 4.32
CA ILE A 66 -9.79 -7.61 5.52
C ILE A 66 -9.45 -8.55 6.66
N ASP A 67 -8.22 -8.44 7.15
CA ASP A 67 -7.65 -9.34 8.15
C ASP A 67 -8.08 -8.99 9.60
N GLU A 68 -7.68 -9.83 10.54
CA GLU A 68 -8.05 -9.75 11.96
C GLU A 68 -7.74 -8.37 12.55
N GLU A 69 -8.63 -7.85 13.39
CA GLU A 69 -8.46 -6.59 14.12
C GLU A 69 -8.28 -5.33 13.24
N ALA A 70 -8.39 -5.46 11.90
CA ALA A 70 -8.34 -4.29 11.03
C ALA A 70 -9.55 -3.38 11.23
N GLU A 71 -9.35 -2.08 11.01
CA GLU A 71 -10.39 -1.07 11.16
C GLU A 71 -10.62 -0.34 9.83
N ILE A 72 -11.83 -0.45 9.29
CA ILE A 72 -12.29 0.29 8.12
C ILE A 72 -13.26 1.36 8.59
N ARG A 73 -12.86 2.62 8.52
CA ARG A 73 -13.60 3.75 9.09
C ARG A 73 -14.66 4.31 8.15
N HIS A 74 -15.40 5.30 8.67
CA HIS A 74 -16.46 5.97 7.93
C HIS A 74 -16.01 6.49 6.56
N CYS A 75 -16.85 6.27 5.54
CA CYS A 75 -16.64 6.73 4.17
C CYS A 75 -15.34 6.21 3.51
N ALA A 76 -14.69 5.20 4.05
CA ALA A 76 -13.61 4.52 3.34
C ALA A 76 -14.17 3.84 2.08
N PHE A 77 -13.42 3.90 0.99
CA PHE A 77 -13.80 3.27 -0.27
C PHE A 77 -12.73 2.28 -0.73
N VAL A 78 -13.02 0.99 -0.66
CA VAL A 78 -12.17 -0.06 -1.23
C VAL A 78 -12.72 -0.47 -2.58
N ARG A 79 -11.98 -0.16 -3.65
CA ARG A 79 -12.39 -0.42 -5.03
C ARG A 79 -12.15 -1.85 -5.48
N GLY A 80 -11.48 -2.65 -4.68
CA GLY A 80 -11.18 -4.04 -4.98
C GLY A 80 -9.71 -4.31 -5.31
N SER A 81 -9.40 -5.59 -5.42
CA SER A 81 -8.03 -6.13 -5.49
C SER A 81 -7.17 -5.66 -4.33
N ALA A 82 -7.71 -5.70 -3.09
CA ALA A 82 -7.00 -5.21 -1.93
C ALA A 82 -6.90 -6.27 -0.81
N ILE A 83 -5.76 -6.26 -0.12
CA ILE A 83 -5.54 -6.99 1.14
C ILE A 83 -5.25 -5.94 2.20
N VAL A 84 -6.07 -5.92 3.25
CA VAL A 84 -5.85 -5.08 4.44
C VAL A 84 -5.37 -5.98 5.56
N GLY A 85 -4.12 -5.83 5.95
CA GLY A 85 -3.46 -6.68 6.94
C GLY A 85 -3.97 -6.50 8.36
N LYS A 86 -3.63 -7.43 9.23
CA LYS A 86 -4.03 -7.48 10.64
C LYS A 86 -3.74 -6.17 11.37
N GLY A 87 -4.72 -5.67 12.12
CA GLY A 87 -4.58 -4.47 12.94
C GLY A 87 -4.35 -3.17 12.14
N SER A 88 -4.52 -3.19 10.82
CA SER A 88 -4.36 -2.01 9.98
C SER A 88 -5.58 -1.10 10.02
N VAL A 89 -5.36 0.18 9.77
CA VAL A 89 -6.41 1.21 9.76
C VAL A 89 -6.54 1.81 8.37
N VAL A 90 -7.71 1.64 7.77
CA VAL A 90 -8.15 2.37 6.58
C VAL A 90 -9.16 3.42 7.03
N GLY A 91 -8.74 4.66 7.04
CA GLY A 91 -9.44 5.71 7.75
C GLY A 91 -10.52 6.43 6.96
N ASN A 92 -10.99 7.53 7.53
CA ASN A 92 -12.05 8.32 6.95
C ASN A 92 -11.72 8.79 5.53
N SER A 93 -12.63 8.52 4.60
CA SER A 93 -12.53 8.95 3.20
C SER A 93 -11.21 8.53 2.51
N THR A 94 -10.63 7.43 2.96
CA THR A 94 -9.46 6.82 2.30
C THR A 94 -9.94 5.89 1.20
N GLU A 95 -9.32 6.01 0.02
CA GLU A 95 -9.57 5.10 -1.10
C GLU A 95 -8.40 4.13 -1.29
N LEU A 96 -8.72 2.83 -1.42
CA LEU A 96 -7.78 1.77 -1.78
C LEU A 96 -8.12 1.18 -3.14
N LYS A 97 -7.11 0.91 -3.97
CA LYS A 97 -7.30 0.29 -5.29
C LYS A 97 -6.07 -0.51 -5.72
N ASN A 98 -6.19 -1.83 -5.75
CA ASN A 98 -5.12 -2.75 -6.17
C ASN A 98 -3.88 -2.68 -5.27
N ASP A 99 -4.07 -3.00 -3.97
CA ASP A 99 -3.08 -2.78 -2.94
C ASP A 99 -2.86 -4.01 -2.04
N ILE A 100 -1.64 -4.15 -1.52
CA ILE A 100 -1.34 -5.03 -0.39
C ILE A 100 -0.89 -4.15 0.77
N ILE A 101 -1.73 -4.06 1.79
CA ILE A 101 -1.47 -3.36 3.03
C ILE A 101 -1.03 -4.39 4.07
N PHE A 102 0.20 -4.31 4.56
CA PHE A 102 0.73 -5.22 5.58
C PHE A 102 0.09 -4.97 6.95
N ASN A 103 0.45 -5.78 7.94
CA ASN A 103 -0.08 -5.65 9.29
C ASN A 103 0.27 -4.29 9.92
N SER A 104 -0.64 -3.77 10.74
CA SER A 104 -0.48 -2.53 11.51
C SER A 104 -0.17 -1.28 10.68
N VAL A 105 -0.46 -1.27 9.40
CA VAL A 105 -0.34 -0.09 8.54
C VAL A 105 -1.45 0.90 8.83
N GLN A 106 -1.15 2.18 8.74
CA GLN A 106 -2.14 3.23 8.92
C GLN A 106 -2.24 4.15 7.70
N VAL A 107 -3.43 4.19 7.10
CA VAL A 107 -3.83 5.16 6.07
C VAL A 107 -5.10 5.87 6.54
N PRO A 108 -5.00 6.72 7.60
CA PRO A 108 -6.12 7.02 8.47
C PRO A 108 -7.03 8.16 8.02
N HIS A 109 -6.60 9.03 7.09
CA HIS A 109 -7.32 10.27 6.80
C HIS A 109 -7.12 10.75 5.36
N TYR A 110 -8.19 10.70 4.54
CA TYR A 110 -8.23 11.31 3.20
C TYR A 110 -7.05 10.88 2.32
N ASN A 111 -6.64 9.62 2.42
CA ASN A 111 -5.56 9.09 1.62
C ASN A 111 -6.09 8.49 0.31
N TYR A 112 -5.29 8.54 -0.74
CA TYR A 112 -5.45 7.68 -1.90
C TYR A 112 -4.27 6.72 -1.97
N VAL A 113 -4.55 5.42 -1.95
CA VAL A 113 -3.57 4.36 -2.14
C VAL A 113 -3.99 3.54 -3.35
N GLY A 114 -3.18 3.56 -4.38
CA GLY A 114 -3.48 2.84 -5.61
C GLY A 114 -2.27 2.19 -6.22
N ASP A 115 -2.42 0.92 -6.62
CA ASP A 115 -1.36 0.11 -7.23
C ASP A 115 -0.08 0.15 -6.37
N SER A 116 -0.21 -0.17 -5.08
CA SER A 116 0.83 0.03 -4.08
C SER A 116 0.96 -1.14 -3.12
N ILE A 117 2.13 -1.26 -2.49
CA ILE A 117 2.38 -2.18 -1.40
C ILE A 117 2.96 -1.39 -0.23
N LEU A 118 2.28 -1.46 0.92
CA LEU A 118 2.68 -0.74 2.13
C LEU A 118 3.17 -1.74 3.18
N GLY A 119 4.44 -1.61 3.56
CA GLY A 119 5.11 -2.50 4.51
C GLY A 119 4.62 -2.33 5.95
N TYR A 120 5.01 -3.26 6.81
CA TYR A 120 4.60 -3.38 8.20
C TYR A 120 4.80 -2.08 8.98
N LYS A 121 3.74 -1.67 9.71
CA LYS A 121 3.75 -0.43 10.51
C LYS A 121 4.11 0.83 9.71
N SER A 122 3.96 0.84 8.39
CA SER A 122 4.06 2.09 7.65
C SER A 122 2.82 2.97 7.88
N HIS A 123 3.02 4.28 7.79
CA HIS A 123 1.98 5.27 8.03
C HIS A 123 1.98 6.33 6.94
N MET A 124 0.83 6.66 6.44
CA MET A 124 0.63 7.77 5.52
C MET A 124 -0.16 8.89 6.22
N GLY A 125 0.49 10.01 6.46
CA GLY A 125 -0.13 11.19 7.06
C GLY A 125 -1.36 11.69 6.28
N ALA A 126 -2.20 12.48 6.93
CA ALA A 126 -3.45 12.95 6.36
C ALA A 126 -3.26 13.62 4.98
N GLY A 127 -4.10 13.27 4.02
CA GLY A 127 -4.06 13.82 2.67
C GLY A 127 -2.88 13.38 1.80
N SER A 128 -1.98 12.53 2.30
CA SER A 128 -0.91 11.98 1.45
C SER A 128 -1.47 10.93 0.49
N ILE A 129 -0.90 10.87 -0.71
CA ILE A 129 -1.41 10.01 -1.79
C ILE A 129 -0.30 9.31 -2.56
N THR A 130 -0.63 8.13 -3.13
CA THR A 130 0.20 7.44 -4.13
C THR A 130 -0.34 7.74 -5.52
N SER A 131 0.27 8.69 -6.24
CA SER A 131 -0.06 8.90 -7.66
C SER A 131 0.41 7.70 -8.48
N ASN A 132 -0.50 7.02 -9.17
CA ASN A 132 -0.22 5.74 -9.81
C ASN A 132 -0.13 5.76 -11.34
N VAL A 133 -0.38 6.92 -11.97
CA VAL A 133 -0.33 7.08 -13.43
C VAL A 133 0.49 8.31 -13.78
N LYS A 134 1.46 8.15 -14.69
CA LYS A 134 2.21 9.29 -15.24
C LYS A 134 1.32 10.13 -16.15
N SER A 135 1.52 11.45 -16.16
CA SER A 135 0.73 12.36 -17.00
C SER A 135 0.89 12.10 -18.49
N ASP A 136 2.09 11.68 -18.91
CA ASP A 136 2.40 11.33 -20.31
C ASP A 136 1.92 9.92 -20.72
N LYS A 137 1.29 9.16 -19.78
CA LYS A 137 0.78 7.80 -19.99
C LYS A 137 1.82 6.76 -20.42
N THR A 138 3.11 7.06 -20.33
CA THR A 138 4.20 6.11 -20.57
C THR A 138 4.33 5.10 -19.43
N LEU A 139 5.11 4.03 -19.64
CA LEU A 139 5.39 3.03 -18.62
C LEU A 139 6.19 3.65 -17.47
N VAL A 140 5.97 3.11 -16.28
CA VAL A 140 6.69 3.56 -15.09
C VAL A 140 8.08 2.94 -15.07
N VAL A 141 9.08 3.76 -14.78
CA VAL A 141 10.47 3.35 -14.56
C VAL A 141 10.83 3.73 -13.14
N VAL A 142 11.37 2.78 -12.38
CA VAL A 142 11.94 3.05 -11.05
C VAL A 142 13.34 3.58 -11.23
N LYS A 143 13.62 4.74 -10.63
CA LYS A 143 14.91 5.41 -10.74
C LYS A 143 15.58 5.49 -9.38
N ASP A 144 16.70 4.80 -9.23
CA ASP A 144 17.55 4.91 -8.05
C ASP A 144 18.69 5.91 -8.33
N LYS A 145 18.58 7.08 -7.74
CA LYS A 145 19.61 8.12 -7.89
C LYS A 145 20.89 7.81 -7.13
N THR A 146 20.85 6.91 -6.15
CA THR A 146 22.03 6.54 -5.35
C THR A 146 22.94 5.63 -6.15
N THR A 147 22.37 4.68 -6.89
CA THR A 147 23.12 3.74 -7.72
C THR A 147 23.22 4.18 -9.18
N GLY A 148 22.34 5.09 -9.61
CA GLY A 148 22.17 5.48 -11.02
C GLY A 148 21.35 4.46 -11.82
N GLU A 149 20.79 3.46 -11.18
CA GLU A 149 20.02 2.41 -11.82
C GLU A 149 18.63 2.88 -12.24
N GLU A 150 18.19 2.48 -13.44
CA GLU A 150 16.85 2.67 -13.94
C GLU A 150 16.24 1.31 -14.28
N ILE A 151 15.12 0.95 -13.60
CA ILE A 151 14.48 -0.35 -13.77
C ILE A 151 13.15 -0.15 -14.48
N GLU A 152 13.03 -0.71 -15.70
CA GLU A 152 11.76 -0.74 -16.43
C GLU A 152 10.80 -1.72 -15.77
N THR A 153 9.61 -1.24 -15.37
CA THR A 153 8.63 -2.08 -14.66
C THR A 153 7.65 -2.79 -15.57
N GLY A 154 7.51 -2.34 -16.80
CA GLY A 154 6.46 -2.81 -17.71
C GLY A 154 5.04 -2.45 -17.27
N LEU A 155 4.90 -1.58 -16.26
CA LEU A 155 3.62 -1.19 -15.67
C LEU A 155 3.20 0.21 -16.13
N LYS A 156 1.94 0.35 -16.49
CA LYS A 156 1.31 1.64 -16.78
C LYS A 156 0.74 2.30 -15.52
N LYS A 157 0.43 1.47 -14.51
CA LYS A 157 -0.07 1.89 -13.20
C LYS A 157 0.83 1.30 -12.12
N PHE A 158 1.42 2.16 -11.35
CA PHE A 158 2.26 1.82 -10.20
C PHE A 158 2.34 3.06 -9.30
N GLY A 159 1.82 2.96 -8.09
CA GLY A 159 1.84 4.02 -7.08
C GLY A 159 3.18 4.06 -6.34
N ALA A 160 3.24 3.39 -5.19
CA ALA A 160 4.44 3.37 -4.36
C ALA A 160 4.66 2.02 -3.67
N MET A 161 5.91 1.74 -3.35
CA MET A 161 6.33 0.66 -2.45
C MET A 161 6.92 1.29 -1.20
N LEU A 162 6.30 1.05 -0.04
CA LEU A 162 6.82 1.46 1.26
C LEU A 162 7.39 0.26 1.99
N GLY A 163 8.62 0.39 2.45
CA GLY A 163 9.21 -0.57 3.38
C GLY A 163 8.57 -0.49 4.78
N ASP A 164 9.00 -1.38 5.66
CA ASP A 164 8.50 -1.41 7.04
C ASP A 164 8.88 -0.12 7.79
N PHE A 165 7.99 0.34 8.67
CA PHE A 165 8.18 1.52 9.54
C PHE A 165 8.45 2.83 8.77
N VAL A 166 7.93 2.95 7.55
CA VAL A 166 8.00 4.21 6.80
C VAL A 166 6.93 5.18 7.28
N GLU A 167 7.33 6.44 7.49
CA GLU A 167 6.45 7.53 7.90
C GLU A 167 6.35 8.57 6.78
N VAL A 168 5.18 8.75 6.19
CA VAL A 168 4.93 9.76 5.16
C VAL A 168 4.18 10.94 5.75
N GLY A 169 4.79 12.13 5.69
CA GLY A 169 4.19 13.37 6.19
C GLY A 169 2.93 13.80 5.45
N CYS A 170 2.07 14.54 6.12
CA CYS A 170 0.78 15.00 5.60
C CYS A 170 0.90 15.72 4.25
N ASN A 171 -0.13 15.55 3.39
CA ASN A 171 -0.24 16.19 2.07
C ASN A 171 0.97 15.95 1.15
N SER A 172 1.68 14.84 1.35
CA SER A 172 2.76 14.45 0.45
C SER A 172 2.23 13.65 -0.74
N VAL A 173 2.88 13.79 -1.88
CA VAL A 173 2.58 13.05 -3.10
C VAL A 173 3.72 12.11 -3.43
N LEU A 174 3.44 10.82 -3.40
CA LEU A 174 4.36 9.79 -3.88
C LEU A 174 4.06 9.56 -5.35
N ASN A 175 4.97 10.02 -6.23
CA ASN A 175 4.79 9.92 -7.67
C ASN A 175 4.92 8.47 -8.17
N PRO A 176 4.40 8.15 -9.37
CA PRO A 176 4.44 6.79 -9.91
C PRO A 176 5.84 6.19 -9.88
N GLY A 177 5.96 4.98 -9.29
CA GLY A 177 7.23 4.29 -9.16
C GLY A 177 8.10 4.75 -7.99
N THR A 178 7.54 5.43 -7.01
CA THR A 178 8.25 5.75 -5.76
C THR A 178 8.48 4.49 -4.93
N VAL A 179 9.71 4.29 -4.47
CA VAL A 179 10.11 3.23 -3.56
C VAL A 179 10.78 3.85 -2.35
N ILE A 180 10.26 3.58 -1.15
CA ILE A 180 10.82 4.14 0.09
C ILE A 180 11.31 2.98 0.96
N GLY A 181 12.60 2.96 1.25
CA GLY A 181 13.25 1.95 2.08
C GLY A 181 12.77 2.03 3.53
N SER A 182 12.84 0.89 4.24
CA SER A 182 12.37 0.75 5.62
C SER A 182 12.97 1.79 6.57
N HIS A 183 12.21 2.13 7.61
CA HIS A 183 12.60 3.07 8.67
C HIS A 183 12.88 4.50 8.18
N SER A 184 12.34 4.89 7.03
CA SER A 184 12.53 6.23 6.47
C SER A 184 11.34 7.15 6.74
N ASN A 185 11.62 8.45 6.79
CA ASN A 185 10.62 9.49 6.99
C ASN A 185 10.57 10.42 5.78
N VAL A 186 9.39 10.82 5.39
CA VAL A 186 9.14 11.87 4.38
C VAL A 186 8.52 13.08 5.07
N TYR A 187 9.12 14.24 4.90
CA TYR A 187 8.57 15.47 5.49
C TYR A 187 7.23 15.85 4.84
N PRO A 188 6.34 16.53 5.58
CA PRO A 188 5.07 17.00 5.04
C PRO A 188 5.23 17.85 3.77
N LEU A 189 4.18 17.90 2.93
CA LEU A 189 4.15 18.67 1.69
C LEU A 189 5.24 18.29 0.68
N SER A 190 5.72 17.07 0.75
CA SER A 190 6.77 16.58 -0.14
C SER A 190 6.23 16.02 -1.45
N MET A 191 6.98 16.23 -2.54
CA MET A 191 6.79 15.53 -3.80
C MET A 191 7.94 14.53 -4.01
N VAL A 192 7.67 13.26 -3.75
CA VAL A 192 8.70 12.20 -3.81
C VAL A 192 8.71 11.53 -5.17
N ARG A 193 9.90 11.23 -5.70
CA ARG A 193 10.11 10.47 -6.94
C ARG A 193 11.32 9.56 -6.82
N GLY A 194 11.18 8.33 -7.36
CA GLY A 194 12.26 7.34 -7.40
C GLY A 194 12.50 6.68 -6.06
N VAL A 195 13.72 6.22 -5.83
CA VAL A 195 14.09 5.48 -4.63
C VAL A 195 14.55 6.44 -3.53
N VAL A 196 14.02 6.26 -2.33
CA VAL A 196 14.52 6.83 -1.08
C VAL A 196 15.19 5.70 -0.31
N PRO A 197 16.48 5.78 0.03
CA PRO A 197 17.18 4.74 0.76
C PRO A 197 16.54 4.44 2.13
N ALA A 198 16.76 3.22 2.64
CA ALA A 198 16.36 2.89 4.00
C ALA A 198 17.07 3.79 5.03
N ASN A 199 16.48 3.91 6.22
CA ASN A 199 17.02 4.73 7.32
C ASN A 199 17.30 6.20 6.92
N SER A 200 16.44 6.77 6.09
CA SER A 200 16.63 8.12 5.55
C SER A 200 15.51 9.07 5.94
N ILE A 201 15.82 10.36 5.91
CA ILE A 201 14.83 11.44 6.00
C ILE A 201 14.82 12.18 4.65
N TYR A 202 13.70 12.08 3.95
CA TYR A 202 13.43 12.87 2.74
C TYR A 202 12.85 14.22 3.15
N LYS A 203 13.68 15.26 3.11
CA LYS A 203 13.26 16.63 3.43
C LYS A 203 12.70 17.35 2.20
N ASN A 204 13.35 17.15 1.06
CA ASN A 204 12.92 17.65 -0.25
C ASN A 204 13.68 16.91 -1.37
N LYS A 205 13.38 17.24 -2.64
CA LYS A 205 13.99 16.56 -3.82
C LYS A 205 15.51 16.61 -3.90
N ASN A 206 16.14 17.56 -3.20
CA ASN A 206 17.58 17.79 -3.24
C ASN A 206 18.27 17.41 -1.93
N GLU A 207 17.50 17.06 -0.90
CA GLU A 207 18.03 16.78 0.44
C GLU A 207 17.41 15.53 1.03
N ILE A 208 18.16 14.43 0.94
CA ILE A 208 17.88 13.17 1.62
C ILE A 208 19.04 12.92 2.55
N VAL A 209 18.78 12.75 3.83
CA VAL A 209 19.80 12.55 4.85
C VAL A 209 19.58 11.23 5.57
N GLU A 210 20.69 10.62 6.04
CA GLU A 210 20.63 9.43 6.88
C GLU A 210 20.00 9.80 8.23
N LYS A 211 19.20 8.90 8.77
CA LYS A 211 18.55 9.03 10.07
C LYS A 211 19.56 8.70 11.15
N GLN A 212 19.77 9.60 12.08
CA GLN A 212 20.63 9.41 13.26
C GLN A 212 19.94 8.61 14.35
#